data_282c89faab354f439d14f2147501697e
#
_entry.id   282c89faab354f439d14f2147501697e
#
_cell.length_a   1.000
_cell.length_b   1.000
_cell.length_c   1.000
_cell.angle_alpha   90.00
_cell.angle_beta   90.00
_cell.angle_gamma   90.00
#
_symmetry.space_group_name_H-M   'P 1'
#
loop_
_entity.id
_entity.type
_entity.pdbx_description
1 polymer ?
#
loop_
_entity_poly.entity_id
_entity_poly.type
_entity_poly.pdbx_seq_one_letter_code
_entity_poly.pdbx_strand_id
1 'polypeptide(L)'
;RNLTLVNRAYCVRNPKHYKGFGPDCWGLTASYSVNGYAAHAPNERDDQGVISPTAALSSIVYTPEQSLQVMRHLYEMGDKVFGPYGFYDAFSQTDNWYPRRYLAIDQGPIAVMIENYRSGLLWKLFMSHPDVQKGLEKLGFSTIPK
;
A
#
# COMPACT_ATOMS: atom_id res chain seq x y z
N ARG A 1 -4.25 6.19 9.25
CA ARG A 1 -5.57 5.81 8.70
C ARG A 1 -6.08 6.83 7.68
N ASN A 2 -6.18 8.11 8.02
CA ASN A 2 -6.78 9.10 7.12
C ASN A 2 -6.05 9.25 5.78
N LEU A 3 -4.72 9.23 5.75
CA LEU A 3 -3.95 9.28 4.50
C LEU A 3 -4.29 8.10 3.57
N THR A 4 -4.43 6.89 4.11
CA THR A 4 -4.86 5.72 3.35
C THR A 4 -6.25 5.90 2.75
N LEU A 5 -7.19 6.44 3.55
CA LEU A 5 -8.55 6.71 3.08
C LEU A 5 -8.60 7.81 2.01
N VAL A 6 -7.74 8.83 2.08
CA VAL A 6 -7.61 9.86 1.03
C VAL A 6 -7.12 9.22 -0.27
N ASN A 7 -6.10 8.36 -0.21
CA ASN A 7 -5.58 7.63 -1.38
C ASN A 7 -6.69 6.80 -2.05
N ARG A 8 -7.41 6.01 -1.24
CA ARG A 8 -8.56 5.23 -1.72
C ARG A 8 -9.66 6.10 -2.31
N ALA A 9 -10.08 7.14 -1.61
CA ALA A 9 -11.16 8.03 -2.06
C ALA A 9 -10.84 8.70 -3.40
N TYR A 10 -9.58 9.06 -3.63
CA TYR A 10 -9.12 9.60 -4.91
C TYR A 10 -9.29 8.56 -6.03
N CYS A 11 -8.82 7.32 -5.83
CA CYS A 11 -8.94 6.26 -6.83
C CYS A 11 -10.42 5.90 -7.10
N VAL A 12 -11.27 5.89 -6.06
CA VAL A 12 -12.72 5.66 -6.23
C VAL A 12 -13.38 6.78 -7.02
N ARG A 13 -13.02 8.05 -6.75
CA ARG A 13 -13.51 9.19 -7.51
C ARG A 13 -13.03 9.17 -8.95
N ASN A 14 -11.79 8.68 -9.16
CA ASN A 14 -11.17 8.49 -10.45
C ASN A 14 -11.31 9.69 -11.41
N PRO A 15 -10.79 10.87 -11.09
CA PRO A 15 -11.06 12.10 -11.86
C PRO A 15 -10.56 12.06 -13.29
N LYS A 16 -9.56 11.21 -13.58
CA LYS A 16 -8.98 11.02 -14.91
C LYS A 16 -9.57 9.82 -15.67
N HIS A 17 -10.56 9.15 -15.10
CA HIS A 17 -11.25 8.01 -15.72
C HIS A 17 -10.34 6.86 -16.13
N TYR A 18 -9.30 6.57 -15.32
CA TYR A 18 -8.42 5.43 -15.55
C TYR A 18 -9.16 4.11 -15.39
N LYS A 19 -8.90 3.20 -16.33
CA LYS A 19 -9.50 1.87 -16.30
C LYS A 19 -9.02 1.10 -15.07
N GLY A 20 -9.97 0.47 -14.37
CA GLY A 20 -9.72 -0.37 -13.22
C GLY A 20 -9.66 0.36 -11.88
N PHE A 21 -9.50 1.68 -11.84
CA PHE A 21 -9.55 2.41 -10.57
C PHE A 21 -10.93 2.30 -9.94
N GLY A 22 -10.99 1.96 -8.65
CA GLY A 22 -12.26 1.76 -7.96
C GLY A 22 -12.10 1.37 -6.49
N PRO A 23 -13.20 0.97 -5.84
CA PRO A 23 -13.21 0.64 -4.41
C PRO A 23 -12.38 -0.58 -4.04
N ASP A 24 -12.14 -1.48 -4.97
CA ASP A 24 -11.39 -2.73 -4.86
C ASP A 24 -10.08 -2.73 -5.63
N CYS A 25 -9.77 -1.65 -6.36
CA CYS A 25 -8.52 -1.47 -7.08
C CYS A 25 -8.02 -0.02 -6.90
N TRP A 26 -7.18 0.16 -5.90
CA TRP A 26 -6.60 1.45 -5.53
C TRP A 26 -5.22 1.26 -4.90
N GLY A 27 -4.43 2.32 -4.90
CA GLY A 27 -3.14 2.35 -4.25
C GLY A 27 -2.11 3.10 -5.08
N LEU A 28 -1.83 4.34 -4.69
CA LEU A 28 -0.85 5.21 -5.33
C LEU A 28 0.34 5.40 -4.39
N THR A 29 1.52 5.07 -4.87
CA THR A 29 2.81 5.35 -4.24
C THR A 29 3.90 5.38 -5.30
N ALA A 30 5.13 5.76 -4.93
CA ALA A 30 6.25 5.72 -5.85
C ALA A 30 6.46 4.28 -6.35
N SER A 31 6.48 4.10 -7.66
CA SER A 31 6.60 2.82 -8.33
C SER A 31 6.99 2.98 -9.80
N TYR A 32 7.14 1.90 -10.53
CA TYR A 32 7.32 1.96 -11.97
C TYR A 32 6.00 2.29 -12.69
N SER A 33 6.14 2.94 -13.84
CA SER A 33 5.11 3.17 -14.85
C SER A 33 5.66 2.82 -16.23
N VAL A 34 4.86 2.99 -17.27
CA VAL A 34 5.33 2.90 -18.67
C VAL A 34 6.44 3.90 -18.97
N ASN A 35 6.50 5.00 -18.24
CA ASN A 35 7.48 6.08 -18.39
C ASN A 35 8.69 5.97 -17.45
N GLY A 36 8.81 4.88 -16.70
CA GLY A 36 9.87 4.68 -15.72
C GLY A 36 9.38 4.83 -14.28
N TYR A 37 10.34 4.89 -13.32
CA TYR A 37 10.04 5.05 -11.90
C TYR A 37 9.70 6.51 -11.58
N ALA A 38 8.59 6.72 -10.89
CA ALA A 38 8.13 8.05 -10.48
C ALA A 38 7.29 8.00 -9.20
N ALA A 39 7.09 9.15 -8.58
CA ALA A 39 6.10 9.30 -7.54
C ALA A 39 4.69 9.30 -8.15
N HIS A 40 3.78 8.52 -7.56
CA HIS A 40 2.36 8.59 -7.86
C HIS A 40 1.61 8.97 -6.58
N ALA A 41 0.73 9.96 -6.67
CA ALA A 41 0.05 10.53 -5.53
C ALA A 41 -1.44 10.79 -5.85
N PRO A 42 -2.32 10.89 -4.84
CA PRO A 42 -3.75 11.11 -5.03
C PRO A 42 -4.05 12.57 -5.44
N ASN A 43 -3.49 13.01 -6.54
CA ASN A 43 -3.72 14.30 -7.19
C ASN A 43 -3.53 14.15 -8.71
N GLU A 44 -4.15 15.03 -9.48
CA GLU A 44 -4.16 14.94 -10.95
C GLU A 44 -2.80 15.17 -11.62
N ARG A 45 -1.86 15.86 -10.95
CA ARG A 45 -0.52 16.11 -11.48
C ARG A 45 0.34 14.85 -11.46
N ASP A 46 0.31 14.13 -10.34
CA ASP A 46 1.23 13.01 -10.07
C ASP A 46 0.58 11.63 -10.34
N ASP A 47 -0.72 11.58 -10.58
CA ASP A 47 -1.42 10.36 -10.95
C ASP A 47 -1.23 10.04 -12.44
N GLN A 48 -0.61 8.90 -12.73
CA GLN A 48 -0.32 8.39 -14.07
C GLN A 48 -1.13 7.13 -14.42
N GLY A 49 -2.21 6.83 -13.70
CA GLY A 49 -3.05 5.65 -13.97
C GLY A 49 -2.40 4.32 -13.60
N VAL A 50 -1.49 4.34 -12.63
CA VAL A 50 -0.74 3.17 -12.16
C VAL A 50 -1.21 2.79 -10.77
N ILE A 51 -1.51 1.52 -10.55
CA ILE A 51 -1.79 0.94 -9.23
C ILE A 51 -0.55 0.21 -8.73
N SER A 52 -0.16 0.51 -7.51
CA SER A 52 0.89 -0.18 -6.76
C SER A 52 0.27 -0.97 -5.62
N PRO A 53 0.25 -2.31 -5.68
CA PRO A 53 -0.37 -3.15 -4.65
C PRO A 53 0.10 -2.83 -3.23
N THR A 54 1.37 -2.49 -3.05
CA THR A 54 1.94 -2.17 -1.74
C THR A 54 1.21 -1.03 -1.02
N ALA A 55 0.76 0.00 -1.73
CA ALA A 55 0.08 1.15 -1.12
C ALA A 55 -1.20 0.75 -0.38
N ALA A 56 -1.98 -0.17 -0.95
CA ALA A 56 -3.18 -0.70 -0.33
C ALA A 56 -2.89 -1.82 0.67
N LEU A 57 -2.05 -2.79 0.30
CA LEU A 57 -1.83 -4.01 1.07
C LEU A 57 -1.00 -3.78 2.34
N SER A 58 0.03 -2.94 2.27
CA SER A 58 0.81 -2.57 3.46
C SER A 58 0.04 -1.65 4.42
N SER A 59 -1.08 -1.09 3.98
CA SER A 59 -1.98 -0.30 4.82
C SER A 59 -2.97 -1.13 5.65
N ILE A 60 -2.90 -2.46 5.60
CA ILE A 60 -3.84 -3.40 6.23
C ILE A 60 -4.06 -3.14 7.72
N VAL A 61 -3.04 -2.70 8.45
CA VAL A 61 -3.15 -2.38 9.90
C VAL A 61 -4.03 -1.16 10.17
N TYR A 62 -4.24 -0.29 9.18
CA TYR A 62 -5.03 0.94 9.31
C TYR A 62 -6.42 0.82 8.70
N THR A 63 -6.54 0.04 7.61
CA THR A 63 -7.77 -0.11 6.82
C THR A 63 -7.96 -1.57 6.39
N PRO A 64 -8.13 -2.50 7.36
CA PRO A 64 -8.12 -3.94 7.07
C PRO A 64 -9.17 -4.37 6.05
N GLU A 65 -10.39 -3.88 6.17
CA GLU A 65 -11.48 -4.24 5.26
C GLU A 65 -11.18 -3.83 3.81
N GLN A 66 -10.75 -2.57 3.62
CA GLN A 66 -10.44 -2.01 2.31
C GLN A 66 -9.19 -2.67 1.70
N SER A 67 -8.18 -2.93 2.52
CA SER A 67 -6.95 -3.61 2.08
C SER A 67 -7.20 -5.06 1.68
N LEU A 68 -8.03 -5.80 2.45
CA LEU A 68 -8.42 -7.17 2.12
C LEU A 68 -9.30 -7.22 0.86
N GLN A 69 -10.15 -6.23 0.63
CA GLN A 69 -10.94 -6.11 -0.59
C GLN A 69 -10.03 -6.00 -1.83
N VAL A 70 -9.03 -5.11 -1.77
CA VAL A 70 -8.03 -4.98 -2.85
C VAL A 70 -7.22 -6.27 -3.02
N MET A 71 -6.78 -6.87 -1.92
CA MET A 71 -5.99 -8.11 -1.97
C MET A 71 -6.73 -9.23 -2.72
N ARG A 72 -8.01 -9.42 -2.43
CA ARG A 72 -8.86 -10.42 -3.11
C ARG A 72 -8.99 -10.11 -4.60
N HIS A 73 -9.34 -8.88 -4.94
CA HIS A 73 -9.47 -8.44 -6.32
C HIS A 73 -8.18 -8.65 -7.12
N LEU A 74 -7.04 -8.21 -6.58
CA LEU A 74 -5.75 -8.39 -7.25
C LEU A 74 -5.35 -9.87 -7.36
N TYR A 75 -5.66 -10.69 -6.35
CA TYR A 75 -5.39 -12.12 -6.41
C TYR A 75 -6.23 -12.81 -7.51
N GLU A 76 -7.48 -12.40 -7.71
CA GLU A 76 -8.35 -12.88 -8.79
C GLU A 76 -7.88 -12.48 -10.19
N MET A 77 -7.08 -11.39 -10.31
CA MET A 77 -6.41 -11.03 -11.57
C MET A 77 -5.30 -12.02 -11.98
N GLY A 78 -4.90 -12.91 -11.08
CA GLY A 78 -3.98 -14.02 -11.33
C GLY A 78 -2.58 -13.58 -11.70
N ASP A 79 -1.96 -14.28 -12.64
CA ASP A 79 -0.55 -14.14 -13.04
C ASP A 79 -0.22 -12.79 -13.72
N LYS A 80 -1.22 -11.96 -14.01
CA LYS A 80 -1.01 -10.58 -14.48
C LYS A 80 -0.37 -9.71 -13.42
N VAL A 81 -0.74 -9.90 -12.15
CA VAL A 81 -0.31 -9.03 -11.04
C VAL A 81 0.29 -9.81 -9.87
N PHE A 82 0.23 -11.14 -9.89
CA PHE A 82 0.73 -12.01 -8.83
C PHE A 82 1.67 -13.07 -9.39
N GLY A 83 2.82 -13.25 -8.77
CA GLY A 83 3.83 -14.20 -9.20
C GLY A 83 4.50 -14.94 -8.03
N PRO A 84 5.62 -15.64 -8.27
CA PRO A 84 6.23 -16.54 -7.28
C PRO A 84 6.67 -15.85 -5.97
N TYR A 85 6.89 -14.54 -5.99
CA TYR A 85 7.28 -13.76 -4.80
C TYR A 85 6.17 -12.80 -4.33
N GLY A 86 4.91 -13.03 -4.72
CA GLY A 86 3.77 -12.20 -4.36
C GLY A 86 3.36 -11.23 -5.46
N PHE A 87 2.73 -10.11 -5.08
CA PHE A 87 2.26 -9.11 -6.03
C PHE A 87 3.42 -8.39 -6.71
N TYR A 88 3.29 -8.12 -8.02
CA TYR A 88 4.26 -7.30 -8.75
C TYR A 88 4.21 -5.85 -8.27
N ASP A 89 5.26 -5.09 -8.57
CA ASP A 89 5.45 -3.70 -8.13
C ASP A 89 4.26 -2.80 -8.48
N ALA A 90 3.89 -2.78 -9.75
CA ALA A 90 2.85 -1.91 -10.26
C ALA A 90 2.24 -2.42 -11.55
N PHE A 91 1.06 -1.90 -11.91
CA PHE A 91 0.41 -2.17 -13.19
C PHE A 91 -0.50 -1.01 -13.61
N SER A 92 -0.81 -0.93 -14.90
CA SER A 92 -1.81 -0.02 -15.47
C SER A 92 -2.78 -0.77 -16.37
N GLN A 93 -4.06 -0.78 -15.99
CA GLN A 93 -5.10 -1.36 -16.85
C GLN A 93 -5.42 -0.46 -18.05
N THR A 94 -5.24 0.84 -17.89
CA THR A 94 -5.44 1.81 -18.98
C THR A 94 -4.44 1.59 -20.11
N ASP A 95 -3.17 1.40 -19.76
CA ASP A 95 -2.09 1.19 -20.71
C ASP A 95 -1.91 -0.28 -21.11
N ASN A 96 -2.74 -1.18 -20.56
CA ASN A 96 -2.57 -2.63 -20.68
C ASN A 96 -1.14 -3.08 -20.32
N TRP A 97 -0.57 -2.47 -19.27
CA TRP A 97 0.81 -2.64 -18.85
C TRP A 97 0.90 -3.45 -17.55
N TYR A 98 1.51 -4.63 -17.62
CA TYR A 98 1.63 -5.60 -16.51
C TYR A 98 3.05 -6.15 -16.43
N PRO A 99 4.03 -5.40 -15.89
CA PRO A 99 5.41 -5.84 -15.80
C PRO A 99 5.54 -6.91 -14.70
N ARG A 100 6.29 -7.96 -14.97
CA ARG A 100 6.66 -8.98 -13.97
C ARG A 100 7.90 -8.51 -13.19
N ARG A 101 7.76 -7.45 -12.42
CA ARG A 101 8.86 -6.79 -11.70
C ARG A 101 8.56 -6.73 -10.22
N TYR A 102 9.60 -6.89 -9.40
CA TYR A 102 9.55 -6.74 -7.96
C TYR A 102 10.52 -5.65 -7.51
N LEU A 103 10.11 -4.86 -6.52
CA LEU A 103 10.96 -3.96 -5.77
C LEU A 103 10.94 -4.38 -4.30
N ALA A 104 12.11 -4.55 -3.69
CA ALA A 104 12.20 -4.98 -2.29
C ALA A 104 11.55 -3.97 -1.34
N ILE A 105 11.66 -2.68 -1.65
CA ILE A 105 11.04 -1.60 -0.88
C ILE A 105 9.50 -1.66 -0.89
N ASP A 106 8.90 -2.26 -1.90
CA ASP A 106 7.45 -2.40 -2.02
C ASP A 106 6.96 -3.77 -1.51
N GLN A 107 7.75 -4.83 -1.73
CA GLN A 107 7.42 -6.17 -1.25
C GLN A 107 7.56 -6.32 0.27
N GLY A 108 8.61 -5.77 0.83
CA GLY A 108 8.89 -5.85 2.26
C GLY A 108 7.74 -5.35 3.13
N PRO A 109 7.22 -4.13 2.90
CA PRO A 109 6.08 -3.60 3.65
C PRO A 109 4.82 -4.46 3.58
N ILE A 110 4.52 -5.11 2.45
CA ILE A 110 3.36 -6.01 2.37
C ILE A 110 3.49 -7.15 3.38
N ALA A 111 4.60 -7.89 3.34
CA ALA A 111 4.83 -9.03 4.23
C ALA A 111 4.88 -8.61 5.70
N VAL A 112 5.65 -7.57 6.00
CA VAL A 112 5.86 -7.04 7.35
C VAL A 112 4.56 -6.52 7.96
N MET A 113 3.74 -5.79 7.20
CA MET A 113 2.49 -5.21 7.72
C MET A 113 1.35 -6.24 7.82
N ILE A 114 1.34 -7.27 6.96
CA ILE A 114 0.45 -8.42 7.16
C ILE A 114 0.78 -9.15 8.47
N GLU A 115 2.07 -9.41 8.73
CA GLU A 115 2.47 -10.03 10.00
C GLU A 115 2.13 -9.12 11.20
N ASN A 116 2.36 -7.83 11.06
CA ASN A 116 2.01 -6.89 12.13
C ASN A 116 0.50 -6.81 12.38
N TYR A 117 -0.33 -6.93 11.34
CA TYR A 117 -1.79 -7.03 11.47
C TYR A 117 -2.21 -8.30 12.21
N ARG A 118 -1.54 -9.44 11.93
CA ARG A 118 -1.85 -10.75 12.56
C ARG A 118 -1.42 -10.82 14.02
N SER A 119 -0.25 -10.35 14.37
CA SER A 119 0.39 -10.60 15.66
C SER A 119 0.80 -9.34 16.44
N GLY A 120 0.87 -8.20 15.79
CA GLY A 120 1.43 -6.96 16.35
C GLY A 120 2.94 -7.01 16.58
N LEU A 121 3.64 -7.99 15.97
CA LEU A 121 5.05 -8.29 16.25
C LEU A 121 5.95 -7.06 16.11
N LEU A 122 5.87 -6.38 14.97
CA LEU A 122 6.76 -5.25 14.67
C LEU A 122 6.56 -4.10 15.64
N TRP A 123 5.31 -3.75 15.92
CA TRP A 123 4.99 -2.70 16.89
C TRP A 123 5.42 -3.07 18.30
N LYS A 124 5.20 -4.33 18.73
CA LYS A 124 5.66 -4.79 20.05
C LYS A 124 7.18 -4.71 20.18
N LEU A 125 7.92 -5.20 19.18
CA LEU A 125 9.38 -5.16 19.17
C LEU A 125 9.89 -3.71 19.18
N PHE A 126 9.39 -2.87 18.30
CA PHE A 126 9.80 -1.47 18.22
C PHE A 126 9.51 -0.73 19.54
N MET A 127 8.27 -0.84 20.02
CA MET A 127 7.84 -0.16 21.24
C MET A 127 8.49 -0.70 22.52
N SER A 128 9.05 -1.92 22.52
CA SER A 128 9.77 -2.46 23.67
C SER A 128 11.20 -1.94 23.79
N HIS A 129 11.75 -1.28 22.75
CA HIS A 129 13.13 -0.83 22.77
C HIS A 129 13.32 0.34 23.76
N PRO A 130 14.35 0.30 24.66
CA PRO A 130 14.53 1.34 25.68
C PRO A 130 14.69 2.76 25.13
N ASP A 131 15.36 2.93 24.00
CA ASP A 131 15.56 4.25 23.40
C ASP A 131 14.25 4.81 22.78
N VAL A 132 13.38 3.95 22.28
CA VAL A 132 12.04 4.36 21.83
C VAL A 132 11.21 4.84 23.02
N GLN A 133 11.22 4.09 24.12
CA GLN A 133 10.50 4.49 25.34
C GLN A 133 10.99 5.85 25.87
N LYS A 134 12.32 6.03 25.99
CA LYS A 134 12.92 7.32 26.39
C LYS A 134 12.57 8.47 25.44
N GLY A 135 12.54 8.18 24.13
CA GLY A 135 12.17 9.17 23.12
C GLY A 135 10.71 9.62 23.26
N LEU A 136 9.79 8.67 23.45
CA LEU A 136 8.37 8.95 23.66
C LEU A 136 8.14 9.77 24.94
N GLU A 137 8.79 9.38 26.03
CA GLU A 137 8.72 10.12 27.30
C GLU A 137 9.18 11.57 27.14
N LYS A 138 10.34 11.79 26.49
CA LYS A 138 10.86 13.15 26.22
C LYS A 138 9.93 13.99 25.35
N LEU A 139 9.19 13.36 24.46
CA LEU A 139 8.20 14.01 23.58
C LEU A 139 6.83 14.18 24.23
N GLY A 140 6.66 13.75 25.49
CA GLY A 140 5.41 13.87 26.24
C GLY A 140 4.30 12.90 25.78
N PHE A 141 4.66 11.83 25.07
CA PHE A 141 3.71 10.76 24.77
C PHE A 141 3.49 9.88 26.01
N SER A 142 2.25 9.75 26.44
CA SER A 142 1.88 8.75 27.44
C SER A 142 1.69 7.40 26.76
N THR A 143 2.16 6.33 27.38
CA THR A 143 1.78 4.97 26.99
C THR A 143 0.27 4.82 27.22
N ILE A 144 -0.47 4.53 26.12
CA ILE A 144 -1.89 4.20 26.25
C ILE A 144 -1.99 2.96 27.14
N PRO A 145 -2.75 2.99 28.23
CA PRO A 145 -2.97 1.80 29.04
C PRO A 145 -3.56 0.69 28.15
N LYS A 146 -3.08 -0.52 28.36
CA LYS A 146 -3.57 -1.72 27.66
C LYS A 146 -5.02 -2.01 27.99
#